data_d425f3ab65efffe529d244ed75146c22
#
_entry.id   d425f3ab65efffe529d244ed75146c22
#
_cell.length_a   1.000
_cell.length_b   1.000
_cell.length_c   1.000
_cell.angle_alpha   90.00
_cell.angle_beta   90.00
_cell.angle_gamma   90.00
#
_symmetry.space_group_name_H-M   'P 1'
#
loop_
_entity.id
_entity.type
_entity.pdbx_description
1 polymer ?
#
loop_
_entity_poly.entity_id
_entity_poly.type
_entity_poly.pdbx_seq_one_letter_code
_entity_poly.pdbx_strand_id
1 'polypeptide(L)'
;MLFLRLSTALATGAFVLGVPGLAAAQTAAPKAPPKAAPAPQPKAAPKADAKPAVPNIGGAEPTLIGQFGGWGAYTALPGGKKVCFALAKPSSSKTNPANRPRDPAYAFVSTRPSEKVFNEVSIMIGYALKPGSDAALDVGGASYAMYTQGDGLWIKNAAEEERMVDAMRKAPEAVVKGVSAKGTETTDVFSLKGLAQALDRIAQDCRR
;
A
#
# COMPACT_ATOMS: atom_id res chain seq x y z
N MET A 1 23.92 13.40 -47.24
CA MET A 1 22.73 13.81 -47.98
C MET A 1 21.79 14.36 -46.95
N LEU A 2 21.83 15.55 -46.54
CA LEU A 2 21.53 16.90 -47.04
C LEU A 2 20.18 16.97 -47.75
N PHE A 3 19.13 17.45 -47.05
CA PHE A 3 18.08 18.32 -47.62
C PHE A 3 17.45 19.13 -46.49
N LEU A 4 17.84 20.33 -46.49
CA LEU A 4 17.41 21.61 -45.98
C LEU A 4 16.26 22.16 -46.84
N ARG A 5 15.18 22.71 -46.26
CA ARG A 5 14.28 23.77 -46.76
C ARG A 5 13.39 24.22 -45.63
N LEU A 6 13.44 25.36 -45.00
CA LEU A 6 13.41 26.81 -45.32
C LEU A 6 12.22 27.24 -46.18
N SER A 7 11.31 28.02 -45.59
CA SER A 7 10.51 29.14 -46.16
C SER A 7 9.57 29.67 -45.06
N THR A 8 9.82 30.84 -44.48
CA THR A 8 9.48 32.26 -44.86
C THR A 8 7.97 32.47 -44.99
N ALA A 9 7.33 33.27 -44.16
CA ALA A 9 7.30 34.72 -43.92
C ALA A 9 6.01 35.41 -44.37
N LEU A 10 5.72 36.49 -43.75
CA LEU A 10 4.98 37.75 -44.06
C LEU A 10 3.54 37.75 -43.51
N ALA A 11 3.17 38.59 -42.59
CA ALA A 11 3.24 40.07 -42.43
C ALA A 11 1.92 40.77 -42.81
N THR A 12 1.57 41.70 -41.94
CA THR A 12 0.87 42.97 -42.13
C THR A 12 -0.66 43.02 -42.07
N GLY A 13 -1.14 43.97 -41.25
CA GLY A 13 -2.34 44.73 -41.49
C GLY A 13 -2.95 45.37 -40.25
N ALA A 14 -2.44 46.51 -39.82
CA ALA A 14 -3.10 47.40 -38.90
C ALA A 14 -4.28 48.13 -39.58
N PHE A 15 -5.42 48.26 -38.90
CA PHE A 15 -6.39 49.31 -39.20
C PHE A 15 -7.01 49.83 -37.91
N VAL A 16 -6.69 51.06 -37.58
CA VAL A 16 -7.28 51.92 -36.57
C VAL A 16 -8.45 52.66 -37.19
N LEU A 17 -9.62 52.53 -36.60
CA LEU A 17 -10.70 53.56 -36.82
C LEU A 17 -11.39 53.79 -35.48
N GLY A 18 -11.20 55.00 -34.99
CA GLY A 18 -11.88 55.50 -33.81
C GLY A 18 -13.30 56.00 -34.17
N VAL A 19 -14.21 55.90 -33.23
CA VAL A 19 -15.51 56.59 -33.22
C VAL A 19 -15.77 57.12 -31.81
N PRO A 20 -16.30 58.32 -31.65
CA PRO A 20 -16.38 59.08 -30.42
C PRO A 20 -17.60 58.74 -29.58
N GLY A 21 -17.49 59.09 -28.34
CA GLY A 21 -18.31 58.87 -27.17
C GLY A 21 -19.81 59.15 -27.28
N LEU A 22 -20.50 58.38 -26.43
CA LEU A 22 -21.78 58.78 -25.86
C LEU A 22 -21.70 58.50 -24.36
N ALA A 23 -21.75 59.58 -23.60
CA ALA A 23 -21.90 59.55 -22.16
C ALA A 23 -23.30 59.03 -21.80
N ALA A 24 -23.37 57.84 -21.21
CA ALA A 24 -24.61 57.34 -20.59
C ALA A 24 -24.48 57.46 -19.08
N ALA A 25 -25.45 58.17 -18.52
CA ALA A 25 -25.60 58.39 -17.09
C ALA A 25 -25.65 57.06 -16.28
N GLN A 26 -24.78 56.92 -15.31
CA GLN A 26 -24.81 55.81 -14.37
C GLN A 26 -25.90 56.03 -13.33
N THR A 27 -27.01 55.34 -13.47
CA THR A 27 -27.99 55.15 -12.38
C THR A 27 -27.37 54.16 -11.37
N ALA A 28 -27.19 54.67 -10.16
CA ALA A 28 -26.70 53.87 -9.04
C ALA A 28 -27.66 52.70 -8.73
N ALA A 29 -27.17 51.46 -8.86
CA ALA A 29 -27.86 50.25 -8.42
C ALA A 29 -27.92 50.19 -6.90
N PRO A 30 -29.01 49.67 -6.30
CA PRO A 30 -29.13 49.49 -4.85
C PRO A 30 -28.09 48.49 -4.33
N LYS A 31 -27.41 48.87 -3.24
CA LYS A 31 -26.49 48.02 -2.50
C LYS A 31 -27.17 46.74 -2.08
N ALA A 32 -26.71 45.58 -2.54
CA ALA A 32 -27.13 44.28 -2.04
C ALA A 32 -26.78 44.09 -0.54
N PRO A 33 -27.63 43.40 0.25
CA PRO A 33 -27.37 43.16 1.67
C PRO A 33 -26.10 42.33 1.87
N PRO A 34 -25.39 42.48 3.00
CA PRO A 34 -24.18 41.72 3.27
C PRO A 34 -24.47 40.23 3.31
N LYS A 35 -23.70 39.47 2.52
CA LYS A 35 -23.74 38.01 2.52
C LYS A 35 -23.36 37.51 3.91
N ALA A 36 -24.31 36.86 4.59
CA ALA A 36 -24.08 36.25 5.90
C ALA A 36 -22.85 35.32 5.83
N ALA A 37 -21.98 35.46 6.83
CA ALA A 37 -20.81 34.58 6.99
C ALA A 37 -21.29 33.12 7.13
N PRO A 38 -20.57 32.14 6.52
CA PRO A 38 -20.89 30.71 6.67
C PRO A 38 -20.81 30.35 8.16
N ALA A 39 -21.86 29.70 8.67
CA ALA A 39 -21.85 29.13 10.00
C ALA A 39 -20.69 28.13 10.14
N PRO A 40 -20.05 28.02 11.32
CA PRO A 40 -19.01 27.05 11.55
C PRO A 40 -19.55 25.63 11.29
N GLN A 41 -18.98 24.94 10.31
CA GLN A 41 -19.28 23.52 10.10
C GLN A 41 -18.89 22.74 11.35
N PRO A 42 -19.76 21.83 11.86
CA PRO A 42 -19.40 20.94 12.94
C PRO A 42 -18.12 20.19 12.54
N LYS A 43 -17.05 20.32 13.34
CA LYS A 43 -15.88 19.46 13.21
C LYS A 43 -16.38 18.02 13.24
N ALA A 44 -16.13 17.28 12.15
CA ALA A 44 -16.40 15.86 12.10
C ALA A 44 -15.76 15.22 13.33
N ALA A 45 -16.58 14.51 14.12
CA ALA A 45 -16.10 13.71 15.22
C ALA A 45 -14.99 12.77 14.71
N PRO A 46 -13.94 12.49 15.51
CA PRO A 46 -12.94 11.51 15.14
C PRO A 46 -13.68 10.20 14.80
N LYS A 47 -13.51 9.69 13.58
CA LYS A 47 -13.98 8.35 13.24
C LYS A 47 -13.34 7.43 14.28
N ALA A 48 -14.18 6.79 15.10
CA ALA A 48 -13.76 5.70 15.96
C ALA A 48 -12.86 4.78 15.12
N ASP A 49 -11.71 4.41 15.68
CA ASP A 49 -10.70 3.54 15.06
C ASP A 49 -11.41 2.34 14.45
N ALA A 50 -11.57 2.36 13.13
CA ALA A 50 -12.05 1.20 12.40
C ALA A 50 -10.99 0.13 12.62
N LYS A 51 -11.33 -0.93 13.38
CA LYS A 51 -10.53 -2.15 13.54
C LYS A 51 -9.91 -2.46 12.17
N PRO A 52 -8.58 -2.56 12.04
CA PRO A 52 -7.95 -2.79 10.75
C PRO A 52 -8.63 -3.98 10.08
N ALA A 53 -9.17 -3.78 8.88
CA ALA A 53 -9.78 -4.88 8.14
C ALA A 53 -8.69 -5.90 7.88
N VAL A 54 -8.75 -7.04 8.58
CA VAL A 54 -7.88 -8.20 8.39
C VAL A 54 -8.53 -9.04 7.30
N PRO A 55 -7.80 -9.48 6.28
CA PRO A 55 -8.35 -10.36 5.26
C PRO A 55 -8.91 -11.65 5.85
N ASN A 56 -10.04 -12.14 5.34
CA ASN A 56 -10.54 -13.47 5.67
C ASN A 56 -9.54 -14.53 5.22
N ILE A 57 -9.30 -15.53 6.05
CA ILE A 57 -8.39 -16.63 5.76
C ILE A 57 -9.22 -17.87 5.44
N GLY A 58 -9.19 -18.31 4.18
CA GLY A 58 -9.95 -19.50 3.74
C GLY A 58 -11.45 -19.42 4.06
N GLY A 59 -12.05 -18.22 3.99
CA GLY A 59 -13.46 -17.97 4.30
C GLY A 59 -13.78 -17.84 5.80
N ALA A 60 -12.79 -17.99 6.69
CA ALA A 60 -12.97 -17.81 8.12
C ALA A 60 -12.57 -16.38 8.57
N GLU A 61 -13.36 -15.78 9.43
CA GLU A 61 -13.04 -14.48 10.04
C GLU A 61 -11.96 -14.66 11.11
N PRO A 62 -10.83 -13.89 11.04
CA PRO A 62 -9.76 -13.99 12.03
C PRO A 62 -10.15 -13.37 13.37
N THR A 63 -9.76 -14.01 14.46
CA THR A 63 -9.87 -13.50 15.82
C THR A 63 -8.52 -12.96 16.29
N LEU A 64 -8.46 -11.70 16.70
CA LEU A 64 -7.27 -11.08 17.28
C LEU A 64 -7.01 -11.66 18.67
N ILE A 65 -5.81 -12.20 18.89
CA ILE A 65 -5.36 -12.78 20.17
C ILE A 65 -4.26 -11.95 20.85
N GLY A 66 -3.74 -10.92 20.18
CA GLY A 66 -2.75 -9.99 20.73
C GLY A 66 -2.33 -8.95 19.71
N GLN A 67 -1.92 -7.76 20.20
CA GLN A 67 -1.38 -6.68 19.38
C GLN A 67 -0.01 -6.28 19.92
N PHE A 68 0.99 -6.21 19.04
CA PHE A 68 2.40 -5.96 19.37
C PHE A 68 2.98 -4.95 18.38
N GLY A 69 2.96 -3.67 18.72
CA GLY A 69 3.33 -2.63 17.78
C GLY A 69 2.47 -2.66 16.51
N GLY A 70 3.09 -2.73 15.34
CA GLY A 70 2.41 -2.86 14.05
C GLY A 70 1.90 -4.27 13.73
N TRP A 71 2.24 -5.30 14.55
CA TRP A 71 1.91 -6.71 14.33
C TRP A 71 0.73 -7.16 15.19
N GLY A 72 -0.33 -7.64 14.56
CA GLY A 72 -1.41 -8.36 15.24
C GLY A 72 -1.17 -9.86 15.20
N ALA A 73 -1.40 -10.56 16.30
CA ALA A 73 -1.46 -12.02 16.35
C ALA A 73 -2.93 -12.46 16.25
N TYR A 74 -3.22 -13.44 15.41
CA TYR A 74 -4.57 -13.89 15.10
C TYR A 74 -4.69 -15.39 15.08
N THR A 75 -5.93 -15.89 15.28
CA THR A 75 -6.34 -17.26 14.98
C THR A 75 -7.52 -17.25 14.02
N ALA A 76 -7.64 -18.31 13.21
CA ALA A 76 -8.80 -18.58 12.37
C ALA A 76 -9.04 -20.08 12.30
N LEU A 77 -10.25 -20.51 11.89
CA LEU A 77 -10.65 -21.91 11.79
C LEU A 77 -11.22 -22.23 10.37
N PRO A 78 -10.44 -22.03 9.31
CA PRO A 78 -10.91 -22.38 7.96
C PRO A 78 -11.16 -23.88 7.86
N GLY A 79 -12.40 -24.26 7.49
CA GLY A 79 -12.78 -25.67 7.42
C GLY A 79 -12.56 -26.47 8.71
N GLY A 80 -12.63 -25.80 9.88
CA GLY A 80 -12.41 -26.42 11.20
C GLY A 80 -10.93 -26.64 11.56
N LYS A 81 -9.97 -26.33 10.67
CA LYS A 81 -8.54 -26.46 10.92
C LYS A 81 -7.98 -25.17 11.52
N LYS A 82 -7.31 -25.28 12.66
CA LYS A 82 -6.72 -24.10 13.33
C LYS A 82 -5.53 -23.57 12.56
N VAL A 83 -5.57 -22.25 12.29
CA VAL A 83 -4.47 -21.47 11.72
C VAL A 83 -4.16 -20.32 12.68
N CYS A 84 -2.90 -20.11 13.01
CA CYS A 84 -2.43 -18.94 13.74
C CYS A 84 -1.49 -18.13 12.84
N PHE A 85 -1.60 -16.81 12.88
CA PHE A 85 -0.72 -15.98 12.07
C PHE A 85 -0.47 -14.62 12.72
N ALA A 86 0.74 -14.11 12.49
CA ALA A 86 1.07 -12.73 12.72
C ALA A 86 0.87 -11.95 11.40
N LEU A 87 0.31 -10.73 11.50
CA LEU A 87 0.01 -9.89 10.35
C LEU A 87 0.39 -8.46 10.62
N ALA A 88 0.99 -7.79 9.62
CA ALA A 88 1.23 -6.35 9.62
C ALA A 88 0.93 -5.73 8.25
N LYS A 89 0.66 -4.42 8.26
CA LYS A 89 0.66 -3.57 7.07
C LYS A 89 2.02 -2.89 6.91
N PRO A 90 2.41 -2.46 5.70
CA PRO A 90 3.61 -1.68 5.52
C PRO A 90 3.56 -0.39 6.35
N SER A 91 4.67 0.00 6.95
CA SER A 91 4.87 1.30 7.58
C SER A 91 5.06 2.41 6.54
N SER A 92 5.57 2.06 5.36
CA SER A 92 5.62 2.94 4.19
C SER A 92 5.52 2.14 2.90
N SER A 93 4.97 2.80 1.87
CA SER A 93 4.79 2.22 0.54
C SER A 93 5.12 3.26 -0.53
N LYS A 94 5.85 2.84 -1.56
CA LYS A 94 6.18 3.68 -2.71
C LYS A 94 5.88 2.93 -4.00
N THR A 95 5.45 3.66 -5.02
CA THR A 95 5.25 3.14 -6.38
C THR A 95 6.05 3.95 -7.39
N ASN A 96 6.52 3.31 -8.45
CA ASN A 96 7.15 3.95 -9.59
C ASN A 96 6.46 3.46 -10.89
N PRO A 97 5.73 4.31 -11.63
CA PRO A 97 5.43 5.72 -11.35
C PRO A 97 4.69 5.96 -10.03
N ALA A 98 4.88 7.16 -9.46
CA ALA A 98 4.29 7.52 -8.17
C ALA A 98 2.75 7.47 -8.18
N ASN A 99 2.15 7.26 -7.00
CA ASN A 99 0.69 7.30 -6.74
C ASN A 99 -0.13 6.31 -7.58
N ARG A 100 0.42 5.14 -7.91
CA ARG A 100 -0.37 4.08 -8.53
C ARG A 100 -1.26 3.41 -7.49
N PRO A 101 -2.59 3.37 -7.72
CA PRO A 101 -3.51 2.72 -6.79
C PRO A 101 -3.29 1.21 -6.79
N ARG A 102 -3.46 0.59 -5.63
CA ARG A 102 -3.46 -0.86 -5.41
C ARG A 102 -4.28 -1.21 -4.17
N ASP A 103 -4.61 -2.46 -4.02
CA ASP A 103 -5.19 -2.98 -2.79
C ASP A 103 -4.16 -2.93 -1.63
N PRO A 104 -4.61 -2.96 -0.38
CA PRO A 104 -3.70 -2.98 0.77
C PRO A 104 -2.73 -4.15 0.74
N ALA A 105 -1.45 -3.88 1.02
CA ALA A 105 -0.44 -4.92 1.19
C ALA A 105 -0.39 -5.41 2.64
N TYR A 106 0.00 -6.68 2.82
CA TYR A 106 0.13 -7.33 4.12
C TYR A 106 1.33 -8.27 4.13
N ALA A 107 2.04 -8.31 5.26
CA ALA A 107 2.97 -9.38 5.57
C ALA A 107 2.34 -10.34 6.57
N PHE A 108 2.48 -11.63 6.30
CA PHE A 108 2.02 -12.72 7.17
C PHE A 108 3.19 -13.59 7.60
N VAL A 109 3.13 -14.09 8.83
CA VAL A 109 3.91 -15.25 9.27
C VAL A 109 2.92 -16.24 9.87
N SER A 110 2.72 -17.37 9.21
CA SER A 110 1.63 -18.30 9.47
C SER A 110 2.09 -19.64 10.03
N THR A 111 1.28 -20.22 10.91
CA THR A 111 1.45 -21.57 11.44
C THR A 111 0.15 -22.36 11.26
N ARG A 112 0.24 -23.49 10.55
CA ARG A 112 -0.85 -24.42 10.28
C ARG A 112 -0.50 -25.82 10.79
N PRO A 113 -0.78 -26.14 12.07
CA PRO A 113 -0.34 -27.41 12.70
C PRO A 113 -0.85 -28.66 11.97
N SER A 114 -2.08 -28.64 11.47
CA SER A 114 -2.67 -29.75 10.70
C SER A 114 -1.93 -30.08 9.40
N GLU A 115 -1.21 -29.10 8.85
CA GLU A 115 -0.42 -29.22 7.61
C GLU A 115 1.08 -29.35 7.90
N LYS A 116 1.48 -29.31 9.17
CA LYS A 116 2.89 -29.30 9.62
C LYS A 116 3.68 -28.12 9.07
N VAL A 117 3.01 -26.99 8.82
CA VAL A 117 3.62 -25.74 8.38
C VAL A 117 3.81 -24.82 9.59
N PHE A 118 5.03 -24.30 9.75
CA PHE A 118 5.39 -23.44 10.87
C PHE A 118 6.18 -22.24 10.40
N ASN A 119 5.75 -21.05 10.83
CA ASN A 119 6.39 -19.76 10.51
C ASN A 119 6.55 -19.48 9.01
N GLU A 120 5.63 -19.95 8.18
CA GLU A 120 5.64 -19.63 6.75
C GLU A 120 5.45 -18.13 6.52
N VAL A 121 6.38 -17.50 5.82
CA VAL A 121 6.33 -16.08 5.48
C VAL A 121 5.68 -15.91 4.12
N SER A 122 4.66 -15.07 4.06
CA SER A 122 4.03 -14.66 2.81
C SER A 122 3.72 -13.16 2.79
N ILE A 123 3.80 -12.57 1.61
CA ILE A 123 3.47 -11.17 1.39
C ILE A 123 2.33 -11.10 0.38
N MET A 124 1.21 -10.52 0.76
CA MET A 124 0.16 -10.12 -0.17
C MET A 124 0.47 -8.69 -0.61
N ILE A 125 0.82 -8.52 -1.89
CA ILE A 125 1.34 -7.23 -2.37
C ILE A 125 0.25 -6.29 -2.88
N GLY A 126 -1.01 -6.79 -2.99
CA GLY A 126 -2.18 -6.00 -3.35
C GLY A 126 -2.32 -5.68 -4.85
N TYR A 127 -1.66 -6.44 -5.72
CA TYR A 127 -1.83 -6.41 -7.17
C TYR A 127 -1.30 -7.68 -7.81
N ALA A 128 -1.78 -8.00 -9.02
CA ALA A 128 -1.25 -9.12 -9.78
C ALA A 128 0.20 -8.83 -10.20
N LEU A 129 1.12 -9.69 -9.79
CA LEU A 129 2.54 -9.61 -10.12
C LEU A 129 2.80 -9.94 -11.59
N LYS A 130 3.84 -9.38 -12.15
CA LYS A 130 4.30 -9.73 -13.49
C LYS A 130 4.79 -11.17 -13.48
N PRO A 131 4.24 -12.06 -14.34
CA PRO A 131 4.67 -13.44 -14.38
C PRO A 131 6.17 -13.57 -14.62
N GLY A 132 6.84 -14.41 -13.83
CA GLY A 132 8.29 -14.63 -13.94
C GLY A 132 9.16 -13.45 -13.51
N SER A 133 8.58 -12.39 -12.91
CA SER A 133 9.41 -11.34 -12.32
C SER A 133 10.05 -11.82 -11.03
N ASP A 134 11.28 -11.37 -10.79
CA ASP A 134 11.92 -11.56 -9.50
C ASP A 134 11.29 -10.66 -8.46
N ALA A 135 11.09 -11.21 -7.27
CA ALA A 135 10.71 -10.47 -6.08
C ALA A 135 11.66 -10.87 -4.95
N ALA A 136 11.92 -9.96 -4.06
CA ALA A 136 12.80 -10.20 -2.93
C ALA A 136 12.26 -9.57 -1.65
N LEU A 137 12.56 -10.22 -0.53
CA LEU A 137 12.41 -9.70 0.82
C LEU A 137 13.79 -9.41 1.38
N ASP A 138 14.13 -8.14 1.54
CA ASP A 138 15.38 -7.69 2.11
C ASP A 138 15.23 -7.51 3.63
N VAL A 139 16.02 -8.22 4.44
CA VAL A 139 15.98 -8.20 5.91
C VAL A 139 17.38 -8.20 6.49
N GLY A 140 17.73 -7.21 7.30
CA GLY A 140 18.99 -7.17 8.02
C GLY A 140 20.25 -7.27 7.15
N GLY A 141 20.17 -6.78 5.90
CA GLY A 141 21.27 -6.84 4.92
C GLY A 141 21.32 -8.13 4.10
N ALA A 142 20.46 -9.12 4.37
CA ALA A 142 20.29 -10.31 3.53
C ALA A 142 19.07 -10.14 2.61
N SER A 143 19.17 -10.69 1.39
CA SER A 143 18.08 -10.68 0.40
C SER A 143 17.62 -12.11 0.16
N TYR A 144 16.31 -12.34 0.34
CA TYR A 144 15.67 -13.64 0.18
C TYR A 144 14.81 -13.62 -1.08
N ALA A 145 15.13 -14.52 -2.02
CA ALA A 145 14.37 -14.63 -3.26
C ALA A 145 12.96 -15.18 -3.00
N MET A 146 11.96 -14.49 -3.54
CA MET A 146 10.55 -14.87 -3.42
C MET A 146 10.02 -15.35 -4.78
N TYR A 147 9.17 -16.39 -4.79
CA TYR A 147 8.40 -16.73 -5.97
C TYR A 147 7.03 -16.05 -5.92
N THR A 148 6.47 -15.79 -7.08
CA THR A 148 5.23 -15.04 -7.25
C THR A 148 4.10 -15.96 -7.67
N GLN A 149 2.93 -15.82 -7.04
CA GLN A 149 1.69 -16.50 -7.45
C GLN A 149 0.50 -15.58 -7.22
N GLY A 150 -0.15 -15.13 -8.29
CA GLY A 150 -1.22 -14.15 -8.20
C GLY A 150 -0.71 -12.80 -7.66
N ASP A 151 -1.21 -12.39 -6.51
CA ASP A 151 -0.80 -11.20 -5.77
C ASP A 151 0.07 -11.53 -4.53
N GLY A 152 0.43 -12.80 -4.38
CA GLY A 152 1.21 -13.31 -3.25
C GLY A 152 2.66 -13.61 -3.60
N LEU A 153 3.52 -13.48 -2.58
CA LEU A 153 4.94 -13.79 -2.59
C LEU A 153 5.23 -14.78 -1.46
N TRP A 154 5.99 -15.82 -1.77
CA TRP A 154 6.48 -16.82 -0.81
C TRP A 154 7.97 -17.03 -0.99
N ILE A 155 8.65 -17.54 0.04
CA ILE A 155 10.06 -17.84 -0.08
C ILE A 155 10.31 -18.90 -1.16
N LYS A 156 11.32 -18.64 -2.00
CA LYS A 156 11.69 -19.55 -3.09
C LYS A 156 12.41 -20.79 -2.59
N ASN A 157 13.17 -20.66 -1.52
CA ASN A 157 13.92 -21.73 -0.89
C ASN A 157 13.46 -21.96 0.55
N ALA A 158 12.64 -22.99 0.76
CA ALA A 158 12.09 -23.31 2.08
C ALA A 158 13.17 -23.57 3.16
N ALA A 159 14.36 -24.04 2.77
CA ALA A 159 15.48 -24.22 3.71
C ALA A 159 16.05 -22.90 4.26
N GLU A 160 15.77 -21.79 3.60
CA GLU A 160 16.16 -20.44 4.05
C GLU A 160 15.11 -19.76 4.91
N GLU A 161 13.88 -20.29 4.94
CA GLU A 161 12.76 -19.64 5.63
C GLU A 161 13.00 -19.48 7.14
N GLU A 162 13.56 -20.49 7.79
CA GLU A 162 13.91 -20.40 9.21
C GLU A 162 14.94 -19.29 9.47
N ARG A 163 15.97 -19.20 8.63
CA ARG A 163 16.99 -18.12 8.72
C ARG A 163 16.37 -16.75 8.48
N MET A 164 15.44 -16.67 7.53
CA MET A 164 14.72 -15.43 7.23
C MET A 164 13.87 -14.99 8.42
N VAL A 165 13.11 -15.89 9.04
CA VAL A 165 12.31 -15.60 10.23
C VAL A 165 13.21 -15.18 11.40
N ASP A 166 14.34 -15.84 11.60
CA ASP A 166 15.32 -15.46 12.62
C ASP A 166 15.92 -14.07 12.39
N ALA A 167 16.18 -13.72 11.12
CA ALA A 167 16.61 -12.37 10.75
C ALA A 167 15.50 -11.36 11.00
N MET A 168 14.25 -11.66 10.64
CA MET A 168 13.10 -10.80 10.88
C MET A 168 12.83 -10.54 12.38
N ARG A 169 13.11 -11.50 13.25
CA ARG A 169 12.99 -11.31 14.71
C ARG A 169 13.97 -10.28 15.28
N LYS A 170 15.09 -10.04 14.60
CA LYS A 170 16.22 -9.21 15.07
C LYS A 170 16.34 -7.88 14.37
N ALA A 171 15.92 -7.81 13.11
CA ALA A 171 16.06 -6.62 12.28
C ALA A 171 14.97 -5.56 12.63
N PRO A 172 15.22 -4.27 12.38
CA PRO A 172 14.24 -3.22 12.62
C PRO A 172 13.14 -3.20 11.56
N GLU A 173 13.45 -3.62 10.33
CA GLU A 173 12.53 -3.57 9.19
C GLU A 173 12.83 -4.66 8.17
N ALA A 174 11.83 -4.94 7.35
CA ALA A 174 11.92 -5.73 6.13
C ALA A 174 11.43 -4.90 4.95
N VAL A 175 12.10 -5.05 3.79
CA VAL A 175 11.75 -4.31 2.57
C VAL A 175 11.38 -5.30 1.48
N VAL A 176 10.17 -5.13 0.92
CA VAL A 176 9.68 -5.94 -0.21
C VAL A 176 9.69 -5.09 -1.46
N LYS A 177 10.23 -5.65 -2.54
CA LYS A 177 10.18 -5.06 -3.87
C LYS A 177 9.44 -6.00 -4.82
N GLY A 178 8.61 -5.44 -5.68
CA GLY A 178 7.86 -6.22 -6.66
C GLY A 178 7.49 -5.39 -7.87
N VAL A 179 7.18 -6.08 -8.98
CA VAL A 179 6.76 -5.46 -10.23
C VAL A 179 5.38 -5.98 -10.61
N SER A 180 4.43 -5.08 -10.81
CA SER A 180 3.07 -5.44 -11.23
C SER A 180 3.05 -5.93 -12.69
N ALA A 181 1.99 -6.64 -13.06
CA ALA A 181 1.75 -7.07 -14.45
C ALA A 181 1.72 -5.88 -15.44
N LYS A 182 1.45 -4.66 -14.95
CA LYS A 182 1.45 -3.41 -15.73
C LYS A 182 2.81 -2.69 -15.72
N GLY A 183 3.84 -3.28 -15.11
CA GLY A 183 5.19 -2.70 -15.05
C GLY A 183 5.38 -1.62 -13.96
N THR A 184 4.42 -1.45 -13.04
CA THR A 184 4.61 -0.57 -11.89
C THR A 184 5.49 -1.27 -10.86
N GLU A 185 6.60 -0.63 -10.49
CA GLU A 185 7.45 -1.08 -9.40
C GLU A 185 6.90 -0.62 -8.06
N THR A 186 7.01 -1.45 -7.04
CA THR A 186 6.65 -1.08 -5.67
C THR A 186 7.79 -1.39 -4.70
N THR A 187 7.84 -0.60 -3.65
CA THR A 187 8.71 -0.83 -2.50
C THR A 187 7.88 -0.63 -1.25
N ASP A 188 7.72 -1.69 -0.47
CA ASP A 188 7.00 -1.72 0.80
C ASP A 188 7.98 -1.97 1.95
N VAL A 189 7.92 -1.12 2.96
CA VAL A 189 8.72 -1.27 4.18
C VAL A 189 7.80 -1.72 5.30
N PHE A 190 8.13 -2.83 5.93
CA PHE A 190 7.44 -3.36 7.11
C PHE A 190 8.32 -3.13 8.34
N SER A 191 7.83 -2.40 9.34
CA SER A 191 8.48 -2.35 10.64
C SER A 191 8.38 -3.73 11.30
N LEU A 192 9.49 -4.27 11.77
CA LEU A 192 9.54 -5.55 12.46
C LEU A 192 9.41 -5.43 13.99
N LYS A 193 9.23 -4.20 14.48
CA LYS A 193 8.98 -3.95 15.91
C LYS A 193 7.68 -4.63 16.36
N GLY A 194 7.80 -5.59 17.26
CA GLY A 194 6.67 -6.36 17.78
C GLY A 194 6.48 -7.71 17.12
N LEU A 195 7.16 -8.02 16.00
CA LEU A 195 7.04 -9.31 15.33
C LEU A 195 7.42 -10.47 16.25
N ALA A 196 8.55 -10.38 16.96
CA ALA A 196 9.01 -11.46 17.83
C ALA A 196 7.93 -11.85 18.87
N GLN A 197 7.32 -10.84 19.52
CA GLN A 197 6.25 -11.07 20.50
C GLN A 197 4.97 -11.65 19.83
N ALA A 198 4.63 -11.19 18.64
CA ALA A 198 3.50 -11.74 17.88
C ALA A 198 3.74 -13.22 17.53
N LEU A 199 4.95 -13.58 17.09
CA LEU A 199 5.34 -14.97 16.80
C LEU A 199 5.30 -15.85 18.03
N ASP A 200 5.77 -15.36 19.18
CA ASP A 200 5.71 -16.09 20.45
C ASP A 200 4.25 -16.32 20.87
N ARG A 201 3.38 -15.34 20.65
CA ARG A 201 1.94 -15.46 20.92
C ARG A 201 1.27 -16.50 20.03
N ILE A 202 1.50 -16.49 18.73
CA ILE A 202 0.90 -17.50 17.82
C ILE A 202 1.46 -18.90 18.10
N ALA A 203 2.73 -19.01 18.47
CA ALA A 203 3.34 -20.28 18.84
C ALA A 203 2.70 -20.89 20.10
N GLN A 204 2.30 -20.05 21.07
CA GLN A 204 1.58 -20.51 22.27
C GLN A 204 0.18 -21.03 21.92
N ASP A 205 -0.54 -20.36 21.01
CA ASP A 205 -1.90 -20.74 20.62
C ASP A 205 -1.96 -21.91 19.64
N CYS A 206 -0.95 -22.06 18.77
CA CYS A 206 -0.83 -23.12 17.78
C CYS A 206 0.27 -24.13 18.14
N ARG A 207 0.46 -24.44 19.42
CA ARG A 207 1.39 -25.49 19.85
C ARG A 207 1.03 -26.83 19.21
N ARG A 208 2.07 -27.59 18.93
CA ARG A 208 1.99 -28.96 18.42
C ARG A 208 1.33 -29.87 19.44
#